data_452fbc934cbf8c10bb6913db88ae410a
#
_entry.id   452fbc934cbf8c10bb6913db88ae410a
#
_cell.length_a   1.000
_cell.length_b   1.000
_cell.length_c   1.000
_cell.angle_alpha   90.00
_cell.angle_beta   90.00
_cell.angle_gamma   90.00
#
_symmetry.space_group_name_H-M   'P 1'
#
loop_
_entity.id
_entity.type
_entity.pdbx_description
1 polymer ?
#
loop_
_entity_poly.entity_id
_entity_poly.type
_entity_poly.pdbx_seq_one_letter_code
_entity_poly.pdbx_strand_id
1 'polypeptide(L)'
;MVIDPALAPWCTTCLLGDVEVDLTALCQRFSGGDVPFVLRATPRLEHVFSELYAAPEALRKGYLKVKVLELLLFLSSLDPSQAPGEGNSCTRDQVELVEKVFAFLGTHRDQRYTAEQLAAAFHVSPEHLRRSVKRVYGKPLYQCVRNYKMDLAAVVLQRSNRTVTDIAGEFGYDNSSKFAAAFRAALGCSPADYRRKAPSAGLPAPWFGAKNE
;
A
#
# COMPACT_ATOMS: atom_id res chain seq x y z
N MET A 1 9.34 2.13 0.26
CA MET A 1 10.41 3.10 -0.02
C MET A 1 11.74 2.35 0.06
N VAL A 2 12.52 2.36 -0.99
CA VAL A 2 13.88 1.80 -0.99
C VAL A 2 14.83 2.98 -0.98
N ILE A 3 15.75 3.03 -0.01
CA ILE A 3 16.76 4.08 0.12
C ILE A 3 18.10 3.45 -0.20
N ASP A 4 18.72 3.88 -1.28
CA ASP A 4 20.11 3.53 -1.60
C ASP A 4 21.00 4.73 -1.30
N PRO A 5 21.84 4.68 -0.24
CA PRO A 5 22.71 5.79 0.15
C PRO A 5 23.73 6.15 -0.94
N ALA A 6 24.13 5.18 -1.77
CA ALA A 6 25.13 5.40 -2.83
C ALA A 6 24.56 6.18 -4.02
N LEU A 7 23.22 6.16 -4.20
CA LEU A 7 22.50 6.88 -5.26
C LEU A 7 21.91 8.20 -4.78
N ALA A 8 22.10 8.56 -3.49
CA ALA A 8 21.59 9.82 -2.96
C ALA A 8 22.31 11.00 -3.65
N PRO A 9 21.58 11.91 -4.33
CA PRO A 9 22.19 13.04 -4.99
C PRO A 9 22.86 13.96 -3.96
N TRP A 10 23.97 14.57 -4.32
CA TRP A 10 24.76 15.51 -3.50
C TRP A 10 23.91 16.60 -2.81
N CYS A 11 22.77 16.91 -3.41
CA CYS A 11 21.79 17.87 -2.90
C CYS A 11 21.05 17.41 -1.64
N THR A 12 21.03 16.10 -1.34
CA THR A 12 20.42 15.58 -0.11
C THR A 12 21.27 15.94 1.11
N THR A 13 22.58 16.03 0.95
CA THR A 13 23.49 16.44 2.02
C THR A 13 23.26 17.89 2.45
N CYS A 14 22.94 18.80 1.52
CA CYS A 14 22.62 20.20 1.84
C CYS A 14 21.26 20.34 2.54
N LEU A 15 20.27 19.52 2.19
CA LEU A 15 18.94 19.53 2.82
C LEU A 15 18.90 18.79 4.16
N LEU A 16 19.79 17.81 4.36
CA LEU A 16 19.80 16.96 5.54
C LEU A 16 20.93 17.34 6.52
N GLY A 17 21.90 18.14 6.09
CA GLY A 17 23.05 18.55 6.92
C GLY A 17 22.66 19.26 8.20
N ASP A 18 21.64 20.12 8.12
CA ASP A 18 21.10 20.85 9.28
C ASP A 18 20.03 20.06 10.06
N VAL A 19 19.68 18.87 9.59
CA VAL A 19 18.57 18.07 10.14
C VAL A 19 19.05 16.79 10.84
N GLU A 20 20.37 16.58 10.94
CA GLU A 20 21.01 15.45 11.62
C GLU A 20 20.46 14.06 11.21
N VAL A 21 20.08 13.88 9.93
CA VAL A 21 19.63 12.60 9.40
C VAL A 21 20.77 11.91 8.65
N ASP A 22 21.41 10.95 9.29
CA ASP A 22 22.37 10.07 8.65
C ASP A 22 21.66 8.89 7.97
N LEU A 23 21.60 8.93 6.63
CA LEU A 23 20.97 7.88 5.82
C LEU A 23 21.66 6.53 5.97
N THR A 24 22.99 6.51 6.13
CA THR A 24 23.76 5.28 6.29
C THR A 24 23.47 4.63 7.64
N ALA A 25 23.49 5.41 8.71
CA ALA A 25 23.11 4.94 10.04
C ALA A 25 21.64 4.49 10.07
N LEU A 26 20.75 5.18 9.37
CA LEU A 26 19.35 4.85 9.27
C LEU A 26 19.15 3.53 8.54
N CYS A 27 19.82 3.32 7.40
CA CYS A 27 19.81 2.05 6.69
C CYS A 27 20.35 0.92 7.57
N GLN A 28 21.48 1.08 8.23
CA GLN A 28 22.06 0.07 9.11
C GLN A 28 21.13 -0.29 10.27
N ARG A 29 20.43 0.70 10.84
CA ARG A 29 19.49 0.52 11.95
C ARG A 29 18.27 -0.31 11.59
N PHE A 30 17.77 -0.20 10.34
CA PHE A 30 16.61 -0.93 9.85
C PHE A 30 16.96 -2.11 8.95
N SER A 31 18.22 -2.26 8.52
CA SER A 31 18.71 -3.37 7.72
C SER A 31 19.36 -4.41 8.65
N GLY A 32 18.57 -5.25 9.25
CA GLY A 32 19.05 -6.41 10.00
C GLY A 32 19.53 -7.55 9.09
N GLY A 33 20.35 -7.27 8.05
CA GLY A 33 20.73 -8.21 7.00
C GLY A 33 19.78 -8.19 5.79
N ASP A 34 19.58 -9.33 5.13
CA ASP A 34 18.69 -9.46 3.95
C ASP A 34 17.18 -9.41 4.28
N VAL A 35 16.82 -9.05 5.49
CA VAL A 35 15.42 -9.05 5.94
C VAL A 35 14.86 -7.63 5.90
N PRO A 36 13.85 -7.33 5.07
CA PRO A 36 13.23 -6.01 5.05
C PRO A 36 12.50 -5.72 6.35
N PHE A 37 12.71 -4.53 6.89
CA PHE A 37 11.94 -4.05 8.03
C PHE A 37 10.56 -3.59 7.55
N VAL A 38 9.51 -4.17 8.09
CA VAL A 38 8.12 -3.83 7.75
C VAL A 38 7.50 -3.07 8.91
N LEU A 39 7.27 -1.78 8.71
CA LEU A 39 6.54 -0.95 9.67
C LEU A 39 5.05 -0.93 9.30
N ARG A 40 4.20 -1.25 10.26
CA ARG A 40 2.75 -1.08 10.07
C ARG A 40 2.41 0.40 10.02
N ALA A 41 1.45 0.74 9.16
CA ALA A 41 0.93 2.10 9.07
C ALA A 41 0.41 2.55 10.44
N THR A 42 0.96 3.63 10.94
CA THR A 42 0.45 4.35 12.10
C THR A 42 -0.40 5.52 11.61
N PRO A 43 -1.33 6.06 12.42
CA PRO A 43 -2.10 7.24 12.01
C PRO A 43 -1.23 8.40 11.53
N ARG A 44 -0.04 8.55 12.08
CA ARG A 44 0.93 9.57 11.67
C ARG A 44 1.47 9.30 10.26
N LEU A 45 1.84 8.05 9.94
CA LEU A 45 2.27 7.68 8.59
C LEU A 45 1.13 7.80 7.58
N GLU A 46 -0.08 7.37 7.94
CA GLU A 46 -1.26 7.51 7.09
C GLU A 46 -1.52 8.99 6.75
N HIS A 47 -1.34 9.89 7.72
CA HIS A 47 -1.48 11.33 7.51
C HIS A 47 -0.44 11.88 6.52
N VAL A 48 0.84 11.53 6.66
CA VAL A 48 1.92 11.94 5.74
C VAL A 48 1.60 11.55 4.30
N PHE A 49 1.13 10.32 4.09
CA PHE A 49 0.78 9.84 2.75
C PHE A 49 -0.51 10.48 2.22
N SER A 50 -1.53 10.65 3.05
CA SER A 50 -2.80 11.28 2.62
C SER A 50 -2.59 12.70 2.12
N GLU A 51 -1.75 13.49 2.80
CA GLU A 51 -1.42 14.85 2.37
C GLU A 51 -0.65 14.88 1.06
N LEU A 52 0.28 13.92 0.83
CA LEU A 52 1.01 13.82 -0.43
C LEU A 52 0.06 13.62 -1.61
N TYR A 53 -0.99 12.80 -1.43
CA TYR A 53 -2.00 12.55 -2.48
C TYR A 53 -2.97 13.72 -2.67
N ALA A 54 -3.26 14.46 -1.62
CA ALA A 54 -4.11 15.65 -1.67
C ALA A 54 -3.40 16.87 -2.29
N ALA A 55 -2.08 16.83 -2.45
CA ALA A 55 -1.31 17.96 -2.95
C ALA A 55 -1.69 18.32 -4.40
N PRO A 56 -1.90 19.63 -4.72
CA PRO A 56 -2.12 20.11 -6.07
C PRO A 56 -0.98 19.67 -7.01
N GLU A 57 -1.30 19.33 -8.24
CA GLU A 57 -0.33 18.77 -9.20
C GLU A 57 0.90 19.68 -9.40
N ALA A 58 0.68 20.99 -9.49
CA ALA A 58 1.75 21.98 -9.64
C ALA A 58 2.75 21.99 -8.47
N LEU A 59 2.32 21.63 -7.26
CA LEU A 59 3.13 21.62 -6.04
C LEU A 59 3.62 20.22 -5.64
N ARG A 60 3.16 19.18 -6.33
CA ARG A 60 3.38 17.76 -5.93
C ARG A 60 4.86 17.40 -5.79
N LYS A 61 5.74 17.92 -6.69
CA LYS A 61 7.19 17.68 -6.60
C LYS A 61 7.80 18.28 -5.33
N GLY A 62 7.38 19.49 -4.96
CA GLY A 62 7.82 20.13 -3.72
C GLY A 62 7.32 19.41 -2.48
N TYR A 63 6.02 19.07 -2.47
CA TYR A 63 5.40 18.28 -1.40
C TYR A 63 6.09 16.93 -1.20
N LEU A 64 6.41 16.23 -2.29
CA LEU A 64 7.13 14.95 -2.21
C LEU A 64 8.45 15.09 -1.46
N LYS A 65 9.25 16.13 -1.75
CA LYS A 65 10.53 16.38 -1.07
C LYS A 65 10.34 16.61 0.43
N VAL A 66 9.37 17.45 0.80
CA VAL A 66 9.05 17.74 2.21
C VAL A 66 8.57 16.46 2.93
N LYS A 67 7.71 15.69 2.29
CA LYS A 67 7.18 14.45 2.89
C LYS A 67 8.24 13.35 3.02
N VAL A 68 9.16 13.25 2.07
CA VAL A 68 10.32 12.36 2.22
C VAL A 68 11.17 12.77 3.42
N LEU A 69 11.44 14.07 3.61
CA LEU A 69 12.17 14.56 4.77
C LEU A 69 11.43 14.26 6.08
N GLU A 70 10.14 14.50 6.13
CA GLU A 70 9.28 14.17 7.28
C GLU A 70 9.33 12.67 7.62
N LEU A 71 9.28 11.80 6.61
CA LEU A 71 9.41 10.36 6.79
C LEU A 71 10.79 9.96 7.32
N LEU A 72 11.86 10.58 6.83
CA LEU A 72 13.22 10.31 7.31
C LEU A 72 13.39 10.72 8.77
N LEU A 73 12.89 11.89 9.16
CA LEU A 73 12.85 12.35 10.55
C LEU A 73 12.04 11.42 11.44
N PHE A 74 10.88 10.99 10.96
CA PHE A 74 10.06 10.03 11.68
C PHE A 74 10.81 8.70 11.88
N LEU A 75 11.45 8.16 10.84
CA LEU A 75 12.25 6.95 10.93
C LEU A 75 13.45 7.12 11.87
N SER A 76 14.09 8.29 11.89
CA SER A 76 15.20 8.58 12.81
C SER A 76 14.77 8.57 14.27
N SER A 77 13.53 8.94 14.56
CA SER A 77 12.95 8.93 15.91
C SER A 77 12.43 7.55 16.34
N LEU A 78 12.32 6.59 15.42
CA LEU A 78 11.82 5.25 15.72
C LEU A 78 12.91 4.37 16.32
N ASP A 79 12.56 3.66 17.39
CA ASP A 79 13.35 2.55 17.89
C ASP A 79 12.79 1.24 17.31
N PRO A 80 13.55 0.54 16.45
CA PRO A 80 13.09 -0.73 15.86
C PRO A 80 12.73 -1.79 16.88
N SER A 81 13.34 -1.76 18.07
CA SER A 81 13.09 -2.73 19.14
C SER A 81 11.75 -2.49 19.86
N GLN A 82 11.25 -1.25 19.81
CA GLN A 82 9.97 -0.85 20.41
C GLN A 82 8.83 -0.78 19.41
N ALA A 83 9.10 -1.10 18.13
CA ALA A 83 8.05 -1.14 17.13
C ALA A 83 6.98 -2.18 17.55
N PRO A 84 5.70 -1.79 17.68
CA PRO A 84 4.68 -2.67 18.23
C PRO A 84 4.46 -3.89 17.33
N GLY A 85 4.77 -5.05 17.86
CA GLY A 85 4.48 -6.36 17.28
C GLY A 85 5.69 -7.30 17.26
N GLU A 86 5.62 -8.36 18.05
CA GLU A 86 6.47 -9.52 17.87
C GLU A 86 6.33 -10.04 16.43
N GLY A 87 7.40 -9.99 15.64
CA GLY A 87 7.42 -10.50 14.25
C GLY A 87 7.31 -9.44 13.15
N ASN A 88 7.75 -8.20 13.38
CA ASN A 88 7.78 -7.13 12.35
C ASN A 88 8.81 -7.39 11.22
N SER A 89 9.68 -8.37 11.34
CA SER A 89 10.56 -8.78 10.25
C SER A 89 9.84 -9.77 9.33
N CYS A 90 9.58 -9.35 8.10
CA CYS A 90 9.16 -10.25 7.03
C CYS A 90 10.42 -10.65 6.24
N THR A 91 10.55 -11.91 5.88
CA THR A 91 11.61 -12.30 4.95
C THR A 91 11.33 -11.69 3.58
N ARG A 92 12.38 -11.45 2.81
CA ARG A 92 12.25 -10.95 1.44
C ARG A 92 11.33 -11.82 0.60
N ASP A 93 11.46 -13.14 0.73
CA ASP A 93 10.62 -14.11 0.02
C ASP A 93 9.13 -13.97 0.39
N GLN A 94 8.82 -13.65 1.66
CA GLN A 94 7.44 -13.42 2.08
C GLN A 94 6.86 -12.14 1.46
N VAL A 95 7.64 -11.07 1.38
CA VAL A 95 7.22 -9.82 0.74
C VAL A 95 7.01 -10.05 -0.76
N GLU A 96 7.98 -10.66 -1.44
CA GLU A 96 7.91 -11.00 -2.86
C GLU A 96 6.72 -11.92 -3.20
N LEU A 97 6.48 -12.94 -2.38
CA LEU A 97 5.32 -13.81 -2.54
C LEU A 97 4.02 -13.01 -2.49
N VAL A 98 3.90 -12.15 -1.49
CA VAL A 98 2.70 -11.34 -1.29
C VAL A 98 2.51 -10.36 -2.45
N GLU A 99 3.57 -9.68 -2.91
CA GLU A 99 3.51 -8.79 -4.08
C GLU A 99 3.05 -9.53 -5.35
N LYS A 100 3.63 -10.72 -5.63
CA LYS A 100 3.24 -11.56 -6.77
C LYS A 100 1.76 -11.97 -6.70
N VAL A 101 1.28 -12.37 -5.52
CA VAL A 101 -0.12 -12.75 -5.30
C VAL A 101 -1.06 -11.57 -5.58
N PHE A 102 -0.74 -10.39 -5.10
CA PHE A 102 -1.61 -9.23 -5.33
C PHE A 102 -1.52 -8.68 -6.75
N ALA A 103 -0.37 -8.75 -7.41
CA ALA A 103 -0.24 -8.46 -8.84
C ALA A 103 -1.12 -9.41 -9.68
N PHE A 104 -1.09 -10.71 -9.37
CA PHE A 104 -1.96 -11.71 -9.99
C PHE A 104 -3.45 -11.39 -9.79
N LEU A 105 -3.85 -11.03 -8.57
CA LEU A 105 -5.23 -10.63 -8.29
C LEU A 105 -5.66 -9.36 -9.04
N GLY A 106 -4.73 -8.45 -9.31
CA GLY A 106 -4.97 -7.24 -10.08
C GLY A 106 -5.30 -7.51 -11.55
N THR A 107 -4.70 -8.58 -12.13
CA THR A 107 -4.97 -9.02 -13.51
C THR A 107 -6.21 -9.92 -13.62
N HIS A 108 -6.59 -10.60 -12.53
CA HIS A 108 -7.74 -11.52 -12.48
C HIS A 108 -8.82 -11.02 -11.50
N ARG A 109 -9.18 -9.76 -11.63
CA ARG A 109 -10.06 -9.05 -10.67
C ARG A 109 -11.53 -9.51 -10.71
N ASP A 110 -11.98 -10.10 -11.81
CA ASP A 110 -13.31 -10.67 -12.01
C ASP A 110 -13.51 -11.98 -11.23
N GLN A 111 -12.43 -12.71 -10.94
CA GLN A 111 -12.49 -14.01 -10.32
C GLN A 111 -12.40 -13.92 -8.79
N ARG A 112 -13.05 -14.87 -8.13
CA ARG A 112 -12.95 -15.07 -6.69
C ARG A 112 -12.01 -16.24 -6.42
N TYR A 113 -10.92 -15.97 -5.74
CA TYR A 113 -9.96 -16.99 -5.37
C TYR A 113 -10.07 -17.34 -3.88
N THR A 114 -10.09 -18.62 -3.57
CA THR A 114 -9.90 -19.09 -2.20
C THR A 114 -8.41 -19.05 -1.84
N ALA A 115 -8.11 -19.10 -0.54
CA ALA A 115 -6.72 -19.16 -0.09
C ALA A 115 -5.99 -20.40 -0.63
N GLU A 116 -6.71 -21.51 -0.77
CA GLU A 116 -6.22 -22.78 -1.31
C GLU A 116 -5.86 -22.65 -2.80
N GLN A 117 -6.72 -22.00 -3.59
CA GLN A 117 -6.47 -21.76 -5.00
C GLN A 117 -5.28 -20.83 -5.23
N LEU A 118 -5.18 -19.74 -4.46
CA LEU A 118 -4.03 -18.84 -4.53
C LEU A 118 -2.75 -19.56 -4.11
N ALA A 119 -2.78 -20.29 -3.01
CA ALA A 119 -1.63 -21.02 -2.53
C ALA A 119 -1.13 -22.07 -3.56
N ALA A 120 -2.06 -22.77 -4.21
CA ALA A 120 -1.73 -23.72 -5.28
C ALA A 120 -1.09 -23.02 -6.50
N ALA A 121 -1.62 -21.84 -6.90
CA ALA A 121 -1.08 -21.07 -8.04
C ALA A 121 0.36 -20.60 -7.80
N PHE A 122 0.75 -20.38 -6.54
CA PHE A 122 2.10 -19.93 -6.16
C PHE A 122 2.95 -21.03 -5.50
N HIS A 123 2.52 -22.28 -5.57
CA HIS A 123 3.25 -23.45 -5.04
C HIS A 123 3.64 -23.35 -3.56
N VAL A 124 2.76 -22.76 -2.74
CA VAL A 124 2.94 -22.62 -1.30
C VAL A 124 1.77 -23.24 -0.53
N SER A 125 1.96 -23.49 0.76
CA SER A 125 0.82 -23.93 1.59
C SER A 125 -0.14 -22.76 1.88
N PRO A 126 -1.45 -23.03 2.00
CA PRO A 126 -2.43 -21.99 2.36
C PRO A 126 -2.11 -21.30 3.69
N GLU A 127 -1.56 -22.02 4.62
CA GLU A 127 -1.16 -21.46 5.92
C GLU A 127 0.03 -20.51 5.77
N HIS A 128 1.03 -20.89 4.96
CA HIS A 128 2.18 -20.03 4.66
C HIS A 128 1.72 -18.72 4.02
N LEU A 129 0.84 -18.79 3.02
CA LEU A 129 0.27 -17.62 2.37
C LEU A 129 -0.48 -16.72 3.36
N ARG A 130 -1.38 -17.28 4.17
CA ARG A 130 -2.13 -16.50 5.18
C ARG A 130 -1.20 -15.84 6.19
N ARG A 131 -0.16 -16.54 6.64
CA ARG A 131 0.84 -16.03 7.58
C ARG A 131 1.65 -14.90 6.96
N SER A 132 2.12 -15.07 5.72
CA SER A 132 2.88 -14.05 4.99
C SER A 132 2.07 -12.77 4.80
N VAL A 133 0.82 -12.87 4.32
CA VAL A 133 -0.06 -11.72 4.17
C VAL A 133 -0.35 -11.04 5.51
N LYS A 134 -0.61 -11.81 6.56
CA LYS A 134 -0.85 -11.24 7.91
C LYS A 134 0.39 -10.55 8.47
N ARG A 135 1.60 -11.07 8.19
CA ARG A 135 2.86 -10.42 8.58
C ARG A 135 3.07 -9.10 7.83
N VAL A 136 2.94 -9.13 6.50
CA VAL A 136 3.16 -7.95 5.63
C VAL A 136 2.12 -6.86 5.89
N TYR A 137 0.83 -7.22 5.95
CA TYR A 137 -0.28 -6.23 6.04
C TYR A 137 -0.94 -6.10 7.40
N GLY A 138 -0.62 -6.95 8.33
CA GLY A 138 -1.24 -6.95 9.66
C GLY A 138 -2.71 -7.37 9.68
N LYS A 139 -3.29 -7.76 8.53
CA LYS A 139 -4.71 -8.10 8.36
C LYS A 139 -4.85 -9.51 7.75
N PRO A 140 -5.96 -10.20 7.97
CA PRO A 140 -6.21 -11.50 7.34
C PRO A 140 -6.26 -11.39 5.81
N LEU A 141 -5.80 -12.45 5.11
CA LEU A 141 -5.76 -12.53 3.64
C LEU A 141 -7.08 -12.11 3.00
N TYR A 142 -8.21 -12.64 3.46
CA TYR A 142 -9.54 -12.29 2.95
C TYR A 142 -9.82 -10.78 2.99
N GLN A 143 -9.47 -10.13 4.09
CA GLN A 143 -9.68 -8.69 4.26
C GLN A 143 -8.77 -7.88 3.34
N CYS A 144 -7.51 -8.30 3.19
CA CYS A 144 -6.57 -7.65 2.28
C CYS A 144 -7.03 -7.76 0.83
N VAL A 145 -7.42 -8.96 0.38
CA VAL A 145 -7.94 -9.19 -0.97
C VAL A 145 -9.19 -8.37 -1.26
N ARG A 146 -10.13 -8.33 -0.31
CA ARG A 146 -11.35 -7.53 -0.45
C ARG A 146 -11.04 -6.04 -0.57
N ASN A 147 -10.20 -5.51 0.32
CA ASN A 147 -9.85 -4.09 0.29
C ASN A 147 -9.13 -3.73 -1.00
N TYR A 148 -8.15 -4.54 -1.43
CA TYR A 148 -7.44 -4.35 -2.70
C TYR A 148 -8.39 -4.28 -3.91
N LYS A 149 -9.38 -5.19 -3.99
CA LYS A 149 -10.40 -5.13 -5.03
C LYS A 149 -11.22 -3.83 -4.98
N MET A 150 -11.54 -3.34 -3.78
CA MET A 150 -12.29 -2.09 -3.64
C MET A 150 -11.46 -0.87 -4.02
N ASP A 151 -10.17 -0.87 -3.73
CA ASP A 151 -9.25 0.18 -4.16
C ASP A 151 -9.11 0.23 -5.69
N LEU A 152 -8.98 -0.92 -6.35
CA LEU A 152 -8.98 -0.98 -7.81
C LEU A 152 -10.33 -0.53 -8.41
N ALA A 153 -11.44 -0.92 -7.79
CA ALA A 153 -12.77 -0.49 -8.21
C ALA A 153 -12.95 1.03 -8.07
N ALA A 154 -12.39 1.63 -7.03
CA ALA A 154 -12.40 3.07 -6.82
C ALA A 154 -11.67 3.81 -7.96
N VAL A 155 -10.54 3.29 -8.43
CA VAL A 155 -9.82 3.83 -9.59
C VAL A 155 -10.68 3.78 -10.84
N VAL A 156 -11.35 2.64 -11.12
CA VAL A 156 -12.23 2.47 -12.28
C VAL A 156 -13.43 3.41 -12.19
N LEU A 157 -14.04 3.56 -11.00
CA LEU A 157 -15.15 4.47 -10.75
C LEU A 157 -14.82 5.94 -11.07
N GLN A 158 -13.59 6.36 -10.79
CA GLN A 158 -13.14 7.74 -11.04
C GLN A 158 -12.77 7.98 -12.51
N ARG A 159 -12.19 6.97 -13.15
CA ARG A 159 -11.65 7.09 -14.51
C ARG A 159 -12.65 6.72 -15.62
N SER A 160 -13.84 6.28 -15.26
CA SER A 160 -14.85 5.84 -16.23
C SER A 160 -16.25 6.31 -15.87
N ASN A 161 -17.08 6.49 -16.90
CA ASN A 161 -18.52 6.76 -16.76
C ASN A 161 -19.38 5.47 -16.72
N ARG A 162 -18.77 4.31 -16.54
CA ARG A 162 -19.45 3.02 -16.47
C ARG A 162 -20.39 2.97 -15.27
N THR A 163 -21.45 2.18 -15.38
CA THR A 163 -22.41 2.05 -14.27
C THR A 163 -21.75 1.33 -13.08
N VAL A 164 -22.26 1.57 -11.87
CA VAL A 164 -21.80 0.87 -10.66
C VAL A 164 -22.03 -0.65 -10.80
N THR A 165 -23.09 -1.04 -11.51
CA THR A 165 -23.43 -2.46 -11.76
C THR A 165 -22.40 -3.12 -12.67
N ASP A 166 -21.98 -2.45 -13.76
CA ASP A 166 -20.95 -2.98 -14.66
C ASP A 166 -19.61 -3.17 -13.95
N ILE A 167 -19.25 -2.16 -13.13
CA ILE A 167 -18.02 -2.23 -12.33
C ILE A 167 -18.12 -3.35 -11.29
N ALA A 168 -19.26 -3.50 -10.62
CA ALA A 168 -19.47 -4.61 -9.68
C ALA A 168 -19.25 -5.98 -10.35
N GLY A 169 -19.80 -6.18 -11.56
CA GLY A 169 -19.59 -7.39 -12.36
C GLY A 169 -18.13 -7.64 -12.69
N GLU A 170 -17.38 -6.60 -13.10
CA GLU A 170 -15.94 -6.68 -13.40
C GLU A 170 -15.10 -7.14 -12.18
N PHE A 171 -15.55 -6.82 -10.98
CA PHE A 171 -14.88 -7.24 -9.74
C PHE A 171 -15.45 -8.53 -9.14
N GLY A 172 -16.27 -9.28 -9.91
CA GLY A 172 -16.81 -10.57 -9.53
C GLY A 172 -17.99 -10.50 -8.54
N TYR A 173 -18.74 -9.40 -8.55
CA TYR A 173 -19.96 -9.26 -7.74
C TYR A 173 -21.19 -9.40 -8.62
N ASP A 174 -21.98 -10.46 -8.37
CA ASP A 174 -23.24 -10.71 -9.06
C ASP A 174 -24.34 -9.73 -8.64
N ASN A 175 -24.12 -8.96 -7.57
CA ASN A 175 -25.11 -8.06 -6.99
C ASN A 175 -24.45 -6.73 -6.61
N SER A 176 -24.92 -5.64 -7.21
CA SER A 176 -24.43 -4.29 -6.95
C SER A 176 -24.62 -3.84 -5.49
N SER A 177 -25.64 -4.36 -4.78
CA SER A 177 -25.83 -4.05 -3.36
C SER A 177 -24.74 -4.69 -2.48
N LYS A 178 -24.34 -5.93 -2.78
CA LYS A 178 -23.21 -6.58 -2.08
C LYS A 178 -21.89 -5.86 -2.37
N PHE A 179 -21.70 -5.43 -3.61
CA PHE A 179 -20.54 -4.61 -3.99
C PHE A 179 -20.53 -3.28 -3.22
N ALA A 180 -21.66 -2.54 -3.21
CA ALA A 180 -21.78 -1.27 -2.51
C ALA A 180 -21.53 -1.40 -0.98
N ALA A 181 -22.00 -2.49 -0.38
CA ALA A 181 -21.73 -2.79 1.03
C ALA A 181 -20.24 -3.06 1.28
N ALA A 182 -19.59 -3.87 0.43
CA ALA A 182 -18.14 -4.15 0.52
C ALA A 182 -17.31 -2.89 0.28
N PHE A 183 -17.70 -2.06 -0.67
CA PHE A 183 -17.05 -0.79 -1.00
C PHE A 183 -17.15 0.19 0.17
N ARG A 184 -18.34 0.34 0.76
CA ARG A 184 -18.54 1.18 1.95
C ARG A 184 -17.73 0.68 3.15
N ALA A 185 -17.68 -0.62 3.36
CA ALA A 185 -16.88 -1.20 4.44
C ALA A 185 -15.37 -0.99 4.26
N ALA A 186 -14.88 -0.88 3.02
CA ALA A 186 -13.47 -0.67 2.72
C ALA A 186 -13.09 0.82 2.69
N LEU A 187 -13.92 1.68 2.11
CA LEU A 187 -13.60 3.08 1.77
C LEU A 187 -14.47 4.11 2.52
N GLY A 188 -15.38 3.67 3.39
CA GLY A 188 -16.17 4.54 4.26
C GLY A 188 -17.37 5.23 3.59
N CYS A 189 -17.55 5.15 2.26
CA CYS A 189 -18.66 5.78 1.54
C CYS A 189 -19.20 4.88 0.42
N SER A 190 -20.38 5.20 -0.13
CA SER A 190 -20.94 4.44 -1.25
C SER A 190 -20.17 4.69 -2.56
N PRO A 191 -20.18 3.74 -3.52
CA PRO A 191 -19.58 3.94 -4.85
C PRO A 191 -20.07 5.20 -5.56
N ALA A 192 -21.37 5.50 -5.46
CA ALA A 192 -21.97 6.69 -6.06
C ALA A 192 -21.48 7.99 -5.40
N ASP A 193 -21.40 8.01 -4.06
CA ASP A 193 -20.85 9.15 -3.32
C ASP A 193 -19.36 9.34 -3.61
N TYR A 194 -18.61 8.24 -3.73
CA TYR A 194 -17.20 8.27 -4.08
C TYR A 194 -16.98 8.92 -5.44
N ARG A 195 -17.76 8.52 -6.46
CA ARG A 195 -17.72 9.12 -7.80
C ARG A 195 -18.07 10.60 -7.78
N ARG A 196 -19.08 11.00 -7.00
CA ARG A 196 -19.52 12.39 -6.91
C ARG A 196 -18.51 13.30 -6.20
N LYS A 197 -17.82 12.78 -5.20
CA LYS A 197 -16.82 13.51 -4.42
C LYS A 197 -15.47 13.63 -5.13
N ALA A 198 -15.29 12.98 -6.25
CA ALA A 198 -14.03 12.81 -6.97
C ALA A 198 -13.60 13.88 -7.98
N PRO A 199 -13.79 15.19 -7.83
CA PRO A 199 -13.08 16.13 -8.67
C PRO A 199 -11.74 16.61 -8.13
N SER A 200 -11.36 16.35 -6.90
CA SER A 200 -10.17 16.99 -6.34
C SER A 200 -9.41 16.24 -5.25
N ALA A 201 -9.89 15.13 -4.76
CA ALA A 201 -9.11 14.31 -3.83
C ALA A 201 -8.25 13.35 -4.63
N GLY A 202 -6.94 13.60 -4.65
CA GLY A 202 -5.99 12.62 -5.16
C GLY A 202 -6.30 11.24 -4.59
N LEU A 203 -6.30 10.24 -5.47
CA LEU A 203 -6.51 8.84 -5.11
C LEU A 203 -5.66 8.48 -3.89
N PRO A 204 -6.21 7.75 -2.91
CA PRO A 204 -5.34 6.91 -2.12
C PRO A 204 -4.59 6.04 -3.11
N ALA A 205 -3.25 6.06 -3.06
CA ALA A 205 -2.48 5.17 -3.91
C ALA A 205 -3.01 3.76 -3.69
N PRO A 206 -3.15 2.98 -4.78
CA PRO A 206 -3.40 1.57 -4.60
C PRO A 206 -2.33 1.06 -3.64
N TRP A 207 -2.70 0.26 -2.70
CA TRP A 207 -1.86 -0.34 -1.65
C TRP A 207 -0.58 -0.98 -2.21
N PHE A 208 -0.52 -1.09 -3.52
CA PHE A 208 0.58 -1.65 -4.28
C PHE A 208 0.86 -0.75 -5.47
N GLY A 209 2.11 -0.36 -5.63
CA GLY A 209 2.57 0.33 -6.81
C GLY A 209 2.26 -0.51 -8.06
N ALA A 210 1.16 -0.19 -8.73
CA ALA A 210 0.98 -0.60 -10.08
C ALA A 210 2.07 0.11 -10.89
N LYS A 211 3.11 -0.62 -11.26
CA LYS A 211 3.95 -0.22 -12.38
C LYS A 211 3.01 -0.21 -13.58
N ASN A 212 2.53 0.97 -13.94
CA ASN A 212 1.96 1.18 -15.26
C ASN A 212 3.12 1.10 -16.24
N GLU A 213 3.14 0.08 -17.07
CA GLU A 213 3.79 0.15 -18.38
C GLU A 213 3.05 1.14 -19.26
#